data_28b7a0099dcf00032c5b3c790846f8ac
#
_entry.id   28b7a0099dcf00032c5b3c790846f8ac
#
_cell.length_a   1.000
_cell.length_b   1.000
_cell.length_c   1.000
_cell.angle_alpha   90.00
_cell.angle_beta   90.00
_cell.angle_gamma   90.00
#
_symmetry.space_group_name_H-M   'P 1'
#
loop_
_entity.id
_entity.type
_entity.pdbx_description
1 polymer ?
#
loop_
_entity_poly.entity_id
_entity_poly.type
_entity_poly.pdbx_seq_one_letter_code
_entity_poly.pdbx_strand_id
1 'polypeptide(L)'
;YVADVATVRYVENTRESIASHLAKTDGAVTGGPAVTLAIAKRAGANAVVVAEDVLHRVEALTPKLIPDGVTVTVTRDYGETANEKANELLFHLGLATVSIIILVLFAIGWREASVVAIVIPVTILLTLFAAWVMGYTLNRVSLFALIFSIGILVDDAIVVIENIDRHWGLDRKKSRMQAAIDAVAEVGNPTIVATLTVVAALLPMLFVSGLMGPYMSPIPANASAAMIFSFFVAVIITP
;
A
#
# COMPACT_ATOMS: atom_id res chain seq x y z
N TYR A 1 7.17 -64.28 10.44
CA TYR A 1 7.73 -62.97 9.99
C TYR A 1 7.27 -62.71 8.55
N VAL A 2 7.23 -61.43 8.11
CA VAL A 2 6.85 -61.07 6.74
C VAL A 2 7.79 -61.73 5.73
N ALA A 3 9.07 -61.87 6.07
CA ALA A 3 10.07 -62.55 5.24
C ALA A 3 9.78 -64.03 4.94
N ASP A 4 8.92 -64.70 5.72
CA ASP A 4 8.58 -66.08 5.55
C ASP A 4 7.49 -66.28 4.46
N VAL A 5 6.76 -65.26 4.14
CA VAL A 5 5.59 -65.30 3.22
C VAL A 5 5.70 -64.29 2.06
N ALA A 6 6.62 -63.30 2.14
CA ALA A 6 6.76 -62.29 1.11
C ALA A 6 8.18 -61.74 1.02
N THR A 7 8.60 -61.30 -0.16
CA THR A 7 9.83 -60.57 -0.39
C THR A 7 9.54 -59.08 -0.37
N VAL A 8 10.12 -58.37 0.59
CA VAL A 8 10.01 -56.90 0.66
C VAL A 8 11.14 -56.27 -0.16
N ARG A 9 10.80 -55.47 -1.13
CA ARG A 9 11.76 -54.69 -1.93
C ARG A 9 11.44 -53.24 -1.81
N TYR A 10 12.48 -52.39 -1.66
CA TYR A 10 12.36 -50.97 -1.90
C TYR A 10 12.37 -50.76 -3.42
N VAL A 11 11.27 -50.26 -3.94
CA VAL A 11 11.14 -49.84 -5.34
C VAL A 11 10.84 -48.37 -5.40
N GLU A 12 11.40 -47.67 -6.38
CA GLU A 12 11.00 -46.29 -6.64
C GLU A 12 9.51 -46.28 -7.00
N ASN A 13 8.78 -45.35 -6.39
CA ASN A 13 7.39 -45.14 -6.76
C ASN A 13 7.33 -44.62 -8.20
N THR A 14 6.27 -44.96 -8.92
CA THR A 14 6.05 -44.44 -10.28
C THR A 14 6.04 -42.90 -10.22
N ARG A 15 6.92 -42.27 -11.00
CA ARG A 15 6.97 -40.80 -11.03
C ARG A 15 5.68 -40.26 -11.65
N GLU A 16 4.85 -39.66 -10.85
CA GLU A 16 3.61 -38.99 -11.28
C GLU A 16 3.87 -37.60 -11.86
N SER A 17 5.01 -36.99 -11.52
CA SER A 17 5.40 -35.69 -12.00
C SER A 17 6.89 -35.61 -12.28
N ILE A 18 7.26 -34.92 -13.35
CA ILE A 18 8.65 -34.66 -13.74
C ILE A 18 8.83 -33.14 -13.71
N ALA A 19 9.83 -32.65 -12.95
CA ALA A 19 10.25 -31.29 -12.99
C ALA A 19 11.63 -31.19 -13.65
N SER A 20 11.81 -30.22 -14.53
CA SER A 20 13.09 -29.87 -15.14
C SER A 20 13.29 -28.37 -15.09
N HIS A 21 14.53 -27.94 -14.87
CA HIS A 21 14.93 -26.55 -14.97
C HIS A 21 15.73 -26.37 -16.26
N LEU A 22 15.28 -25.46 -17.10
CA LEU A 22 15.91 -25.11 -18.37
C LEU A 22 16.28 -23.62 -18.33
N ALA A 23 17.54 -23.31 -18.54
CA ALA A 23 18.04 -21.95 -18.64
C ALA A 23 18.65 -21.71 -20.03
N LYS A 24 18.42 -20.53 -20.59
CA LYS A 24 19.05 -20.11 -21.84
C LYS A 24 20.20 -19.17 -21.51
N THR A 25 21.44 -19.63 -21.77
CA THR A 25 22.64 -18.86 -21.56
C THR A 25 23.40 -18.81 -22.90
N ASP A 26 23.71 -17.63 -23.37
CA ASP A 26 24.47 -17.39 -24.64
C ASP A 26 23.89 -18.11 -25.88
N GLY A 27 22.56 -18.19 -25.95
CA GLY A 27 21.87 -18.84 -27.09
C GLY A 27 21.75 -20.35 -26.99
N ALA A 28 22.44 -21.00 -26.07
CA ALA A 28 22.27 -22.44 -25.78
C ALA A 28 21.27 -22.67 -24.66
N VAL A 29 20.45 -23.71 -24.78
CA VAL A 29 19.54 -24.16 -23.71
C VAL A 29 20.30 -25.23 -22.92
N THR A 30 20.54 -24.93 -21.66
CA THR A 30 21.13 -25.86 -20.68
C THR A 30 20.13 -26.17 -19.61
N GLY A 31 20.16 -27.37 -19.08
CA GLY A 31 19.27 -27.76 -17.98
C GLY A 31 19.23 -29.26 -17.75
N GLY A 32 18.48 -29.66 -16.76
CA GLY A 32 18.39 -31.05 -16.35
C GLY A 32 17.22 -31.32 -15.41
N PRO A 33 17.14 -32.51 -14.87
CA PRO A 33 16.16 -32.85 -13.84
C PRO A 33 16.28 -31.90 -12.66
N ALA A 34 15.14 -31.47 -12.13
CA ALA A 34 15.09 -30.52 -11.03
C ALA A 34 14.07 -30.94 -9.98
N VAL A 35 14.23 -30.41 -8.79
CA VAL A 35 13.23 -30.49 -7.72
C VAL A 35 12.82 -29.07 -7.35
N THR A 36 11.53 -28.80 -7.37
CA THR A 36 10.99 -27.50 -6.99
C THR A 36 10.56 -27.54 -5.53
N LEU A 37 11.15 -26.66 -4.72
CA LEU A 37 10.74 -26.42 -3.35
C LEU A 37 9.88 -25.15 -3.31
N ALA A 38 8.59 -25.31 -3.06
CA ALA A 38 7.65 -24.20 -2.93
C ALA A 38 7.43 -23.87 -1.44
N ILE A 39 7.74 -22.63 -1.05
CA ILE A 39 7.59 -22.13 0.31
C ILE A 39 6.50 -21.07 0.31
N ALA A 40 5.45 -21.28 1.11
CA ALA A 40 4.34 -20.36 1.24
C ALA A 40 4.36 -19.65 2.60
N LYS A 41 4.09 -18.34 2.58
CA LYS A 41 3.91 -17.58 3.82
C LYS A 41 2.55 -17.87 4.48
N ARG A 42 2.46 -17.73 5.80
CA ARG A 42 1.18 -17.75 6.51
C ARG A 42 0.35 -16.50 6.18
N ALA A 43 -0.96 -16.61 6.31
CA ALA A 43 -1.84 -15.45 6.22
C ALA A 43 -1.40 -14.37 7.23
N GLY A 44 -1.39 -13.10 6.82
CA GLY A 44 -0.96 -11.97 7.65
C GLY A 44 0.56 -11.77 7.76
N ALA A 45 1.41 -12.72 7.37
CA ALA A 45 2.86 -12.53 7.41
C ALA A 45 3.33 -11.58 6.29
N ASN A 46 4.40 -10.83 6.55
CA ASN A 46 5.02 -9.97 5.55
C ASN A 46 5.79 -10.81 4.52
N ALA A 47 5.44 -10.69 3.24
CA ALA A 47 6.03 -11.48 2.17
C ALA A 47 7.52 -11.17 1.95
N VAL A 48 7.92 -9.90 2.08
CA VAL A 48 9.30 -9.46 1.89
C VAL A 48 10.20 -10.07 2.96
N VAL A 49 9.84 -9.90 4.22
CA VAL A 49 10.62 -10.41 5.36
C VAL A 49 10.73 -11.94 5.31
N VAL A 50 9.62 -12.64 5.00
CA VAL A 50 9.66 -14.10 4.90
C VAL A 50 10.53 -14.57 3.74
N ALA A 51 10.51 -13.88 2.59
CA ALA A 51 11.34 -14.23 1.46
C ALA A 51 12.83 -14.02 1.77
N GLU A 52 13.20 -12.90 2.37
CA GLU A 52 14.57 -12.60 2.81
C GLU A 52 15.07 -13.64 3.82
N ASP A 53 14.29 -13.95 4.85
CA ASP A 53 14.64 -14.98 5.85
C ASP A 53 14.85 -16.36 5.23
N VAL A 54 14.02 -16.74 4.24
CA VAL A 54 14.14 -17.99 3.53
C VAL A 54 15.42 -18.02 2.68
N LEU A 55 15.70 -16.95 1.94
CA LEU A 55 16.90 -16.85 1.11
C LEU A 55 18.17 -16.92 1.96
N HIS A 56 18.24 -16.19 3.07
CA HIS A 56 19.36 -16.27 4.00
C HIS A 56 19.57 -17.68 4.59
N ARG A 57 18.47 -18.39 4.91
CA ARG A 57 18.56 -19.77 5.39
C ARG A 57 19.03 -20.73 4.30
N VAL A 58 18.54 -20.57 3.08
CA VAL A 58 18.98 -21.38 1.93
C VAL A 58 20.47 -21.16 1.69
N GLU A 59 20.92 -19.92 1.66
CA GLU A 59 22.34 -19.59 1.50
C GLU A 59 23.24 -20.20 2.58
N ALA A 60 22.82 -20.12 3.84
CA ALA A 60 23.55 -20.68 4.97
C ALA A 60 23.58 -22.23 5.01
N LEU A 61 22.56 -22.88 4.44
CA LEU A 61 22.43 -24.34 4.43
C LEU A 61 22.99 -24.98 3.16
N THR A 62 23.04 -24.27 2.06
CA THR A 62 23.56 -24.78 0.77
C THR A 62 24.94 -25.44 0.91
N PRO A 63 25.97 -24.81 1.51
CA PRO A 63 27.30 -25.43 1.62
C PRO A 63 27.34 -26.64 2.57
N LYS A 64 26.31 -26.84 3.38
CA LYS A 64 26.27 -27.90 4.40
C LYS A 64 25.45 -29.12 3.99
N LEU A 65 24.41 -28.89 3.20
CA LEU A 65 23.40 -29.90 2.90
C LEU A 65 23.30 -30.27 1.44
N ILE A 66 23.75 -29.39 0.52
CA ILE A 66 23.63 -29.61 -0.90
C ILE A 66 24.88 -30.34 -1.41
N PRO A 67 24.76 -31.51 -2.06
CA PRO A 67 25.89 -32.24 -2.64
C PRO A 67 26.54 -31.49 -3.79
N ASP A 68 27.82 -31.78 -4.03
CA ASP A 68 28.53 -31.27 -5.20
C ASP A 68 27.82 -31.68 -6.50
N GLY A 69 27.69 -30.74 -7.43
CA GLY A 69 27.00 -30.95 -8.71
C GLY A 69 25.51 -30.61 -8.70
N VAL A 70 24.93 -30.23 -7.54
CA VAL A 70 23.55 -29.72 -7.44
C VAL A 70 23.60 -28.20 -7.25
N THR A 71 22.92 -27.48 -8.13
CA THR A 71 22.80 -26.03 -8.05
C THR A 71 21.44 -25.61 -7.51
N VAL A 72 21.43 -24.63 -6.61
CA VAL A 72 20.21 -24.03 -6.08
C VAL A 72 19.95 -22.74 -6.84
N THR A 73 18.79 -22.64 -7.47
CA THR A 73 18.39 -21.45 -8.22
C THR A 73 17.03 -20.95 -7.75
N VAL A 74 16.95 -19.67 -7.43
CA VAL A 74 15.67 -19.03 -7.13
C VAL A 74 14.95 -18.79 -8.45
N THR A 75 13.87 -19.54 -8.68
CA THR A 75 13.08 -19.42 -9.91
C THR A 75 12.00 -18.34 -9.80
N ARG A 76 11.53 -18.07 -8.60
CA ARG A 76 10.51 -17.05 -8.34
C ARG A 76 10.58 -16.53 -6.92
N ASP A 77 10.68 -15.20 -6.80
CA ASP A 77 10.59 -14.47 -5.54
C ASP A 77 9.41 -13.49 -5.60
N TYR A 78 8.39 -13.78 -4.79
CA TYR A 78 7.24 -12.88 -4.65
C TYR A 78 7.50 -11.76 -3.65
N GLY A 79 8.48 -11.89 -2.75
CA GLY A 79 8.91 -10.84 -1.83
C GLY A 79 9.53 -9.67 -2.58
N GLU A 80 10.47 -9.95 -3.48
CA GLU A 80 11.09 -8.95 -4.36
C GLU A 80 10.01 -8.22 -5.20
N THR A 81 9.14 -8.97 -5.88
CA THR A 81 8.04 -8.39 -6.67
C THR A 81 7.12 -7.52 -5.82
N ALA A 82 6.81 -7.92 -4.58
CA ALA A 82 5.97 -7.15 -3.69
C ALA A 82 6.66 -5.84 -3.25
N ASN A 83 7.96 -5.89 -2.97
CA ASN A 83 8.75 -4.73 -2.59
C ASN A 83 8.89 -3.73 -3.75
N GLU A 84 9.20 -4.21 -4.96
CA GLU A 84 9.24 -3.36 -6.15
C GLU A 84 7.91 -2.64 -6.38
N LYS A 85 6.79 -3.36 -6.31
CA LYS A 85 5.46 -2.75 -6.51
C LYS A 85 5.07 -1.79 -5.40
N ALA A 86 5.47 -2.05 -4.16
CA ALA A 86 5.25 -1.11 -3.07
C ALA A 86 6.06 0.19 -3.28
N ASN A 87 7.33 0.07 -3.63
CA ASN A 87 8.20 1.22 -3.90
C ASN A 87 7.74 2.04 -5.12
N GLU A 88 7.30 1.38 -6.19
CA GLU A 88 6.72 2.03 -7.37
C GLU A 88 5.50 2.87 -7.00
N LEU A 89 4.59 2.30 -6.20
CA LEU A 89 3.39 3.00 -5.74
C LEU A 89 3.71 4.16 -4.79
N LEU A 90 4.68 3.99 -3.88
CA LEU A 90 5.15 5.08 -3.01
C LEU A 90 5.79 6.21 -3.82
N PHE A 91 6.53 5.88 -4.87
CA PHE A 91 7.06 6.89 -5.79
C PHE A 91 5.93 7.67 -6.49
N HIS A 92 4.90 6.97 -7.00
CA HIS A 92 3.74 7.61 -7.61
C HIS A 92 2.94 8.44 -6.61
N LEU A 93 2.84 8.00 -5.36
CA LEU A 93 2.26 8.78 -4.26
C LEU A 93 3.01 10.09 -4.04
N GLY A 94 4.33 10.04 -3.98
CA GLY A 94 5.20 11.22 -3.89
C GLY A 94 5.06 12.14 -5.10
N LEU A 95 5.06 11.57 -6.30
CA LEU A 95 4.91 12.33 -7.54
C LEU A 95 3.54 13.04 -7.61
N ALA A 96 2.46 12.36 -7.24
CA ALA A 96 1.11 12.95 -7.17
C ALA A 96 1.09 14.11 -6.17
N THR A 97 1.66 13.92 -4.98
CA THR A 97 1.75 14.96 -3.95
C THR A 97 2.49 16.20 -4.47
N VAL A 98 3.66 16.01 -5.08
CA VAL A 98 4.44 17.12 -5.65
C VAL A 98 3.68 17.83 -6.78
N SER A 99 3.00 17.06 -7.65
CA SER A 99 2.20 17.61 -8.74
C SER A 99 1.07 18.50 -8.22
N ILE A 100 0.39 18.09 -7.15
CA ILE A 100 -0.67 18.87 -6.52
C ILE A 100 -0.11 20.14 -5.88
N ILE A 101 1.01 20.07 -5.16
CA ILE A 101 1.66 21.23 -4.57
C ILE A 101 2.04 22.27 -5.64
N ILE A 102 2.60 21.80 -6.76
CA ILE A 102 2.94 22.66 -7.90
C ILE A 102 1.69 23.30 -8.48
N LEU A 103 0.62 22.55 -8.67
CA LEU A 103 -0.64 23.05 -9.18
C LEU A 103 -1.22 24.14 -8.27
N VAL A 104 -1.26 23.91 -6.96
CA VAL A 104 -1.73 24.90 -5.97
C VAL A 104 -0.85 26.13 -5.96
N LEU A 105 0.48 25.94 -6.07
CA LEU A 105 1.45 27.04 -6.15
C LEU A 105 1.14 28.00 -7.31
N PHE A 106 0.81 27.46 -8.48
CA PHE A 106 0.49 28.27 -9.66
C PHE A 106 -0.95 28.81 -9.65
N ALA A 107 -1.90 28.07 -9.08
CA ALA A 107 -3.32 28.44 -9.11
C ALA A 107 -3.68 29.45 -8.02
N ILE A 108 -3.15 29.31 -6.81
CA ILE A 108 -3.56 30.09 -5.63
C ILE A 108 -2.38 30.93 -5.13
N GLY A 109 -1.25 30.29 -4.78
CA GLY A 109 -0.08 30.99 -4.33
C GLY A 109 0.89 30.14 -3.52
N TRP A 110 2.05 30.73 -3.16
CA TRP A 110 3.11 29.98 -2.48
C TRP A 110 2.78 29.71 -0.99
N ARG A 111 1.97 30.55 -0.35
CA ARG A 111 1.59 30.41 1.05
C ARG A 111 0.65 29.22 1.22
N GLU A 112 -0.36 29.15 0.40
CA GLU A 112 -1.35 28.07 0.34
C GLU A 112 -0.68 26.75 -0.04
N ALA A 113 0.20 26.79 -1.03
CA ALA A 113 1.00 25.63 -1.43
C ALA A 113 1.87 25.09 -0.28
N SER A 114 2.43 25.96 0.56
CA SER A 114 3.23 25.51 1.71
C SER A 114 2.39 24.83 2.80
N VAL A 115 1.16 25.28 3.02
CA VAL A 115 0.24 24.62 3.95
C VAL A 115 -0.18 23.26 3.41
N VAL A 116 -0.57 23.17 2.12
CA VAL A 116 -0.92 21.91 1.45
C VAL A 116 0.25 20.92 1.49
N ALA A 117 1.49 21.40 1.33
CA ALA A 117 2.70 20.57 1.42
C ALA A 117 2.91 19.93 2.79
N ILE A 118 2.35 20.52 3.86
CA ILE A 118 2.37 19.94 5.22
C ILE A 118 1.14 19.04 5.44
N VAL A 119 -0.03 19.51 5.03
CA VAL A 119 -1.32 18.83 5.25
C VAL A 119 -1.35 17.44 4.60
N ILE A 120 -0.90 17.32 3.34
CA ILE A 120 -0.94 16.05 2.62
C ILE A 120 -0.11 14.96 3.34
N PRO A 121 1.19 15.14 3.63
CA PRO A 121 1.95 14.12 4.34
C PRO A 121 1.39 13.78 5.71
N VAL A 122 0.91 14.76 6.48
CA VAL A 122 0.31 14.54 7.80
C VAL A 122 -0.94 13.66 7.67
N THR A 123 -1.82 13.96 6.73
CA THR A 123 -3.03 13.15 6.50
C THR A 123 -2.70 11.74 6.04
N ILE A 124 -1.72 11.56 5.15
CA ILE A 124 -1.25 10.24 4.72
C ILE A 124 -0.72 9.44 5.91
N LEU A 125 0.13 10.05 6.74
CA LEU A 125 0.70 9.38 7.91
C LEU A 125 -0.38 8.99 8.93
N LEU A 126 -1.37 9.85 9.17
CA LEU A 126 -2.51 9.53 10.04
C LEU A 126 -3.34 8.37 9.46
N THR A 127 -3.54 8.35 8.15
CA THR A 127 -4.27 7.26 7.48
C THR A 127 -3.51 5.93 7.55
N LEU A 128 -2.19 5.96 7.34
CA LEU A 128 -1.34 4.79 7.50
C LEU A 128 -1.32 4.28 8.94
N PHE A 129 -1.28 5.20 9.91
CA PHE A 129 -1.39 4.85 11.33
C PHE A 129 -2.73 4.19 11.65
N ALA A 130 -3.84 4.73 11.15
CA ALA A 130 -5.16 4.12 11.32
C ALA A 130 -5.24 2.73 10.65
N ALA A 131 -4.72 2.58 9.45
CA ALA A 131 -4.66 1.29 8.77
C ALA A 131 -3.86 0.26 9.58
N TRP A 132 -2.75 0.68 10.20
CA TRP A 132 -1.96 -0.17 11.08
C TRP A 132 -2.74 -0.58 12.33
N VAL A 133 -3.43 0.35 12.99
CA VAL A 133 -4.29 0.06 14.17
C VAL A 133 -5.43 -0.88 13.81
N MET A 134 -6.03 -0.73 12.63
CA MET A 134 -7.08 -1.62 12.13
C MET A 134 -6.56 -3.00 11.68
N GLY A 135 -5.25 -3.24 11.72
CA GLY A 135 -4.63 -4.50 11.32
C GLY A 135 -4.53 -4.72 9.80
N TYR A 136 -4.72 -3.67 9.00
CA TYR A 136 -4.48 -3.76 7.56
C TYR A 136 -2.99 -3.79 7.26
N THR A 137 -2.60 -4.66 6.33
CA THR A 137 -1.23 -4.70 5.80
C THR A 137 -1.09 -3.74 4.63
N LEU A 138 0.08 -3.10 4.53
CA LEU A 138 0.42 -2.33 3.34
C LEU A 138 0.59 -3.29 2.16
N ASN A 139 -0.32 -3.18 1.21
CA ASN A 139 -0.27 -3.91 -0.04
C ASN A 139 -0.62 -2.96 -1.20
N ARG A 140 -0.47 -3.43 -2.44
CA ARG A 140 -0.75 -2.59 -3.61
C ARG A 140 -2.17 -2.01 -3.65
N VAL A 141 -3.15 -2.72 -3.07
CA VAL A 141 -4.55 -2.27 -3.02
C VAL A 141 -4.72 -1.12 -2.03
N SER A 142 -4.12 -1.26 -0.82
CA SER A 142 -4.11 -0.20 0.20
C SER A 142 -3.39 1.06 -0.29
N LEU A 143 -2.23 0.89 -0.97
CA LEU A 143 -1.48 2.01 -1.53
C LEU A 143 -2.22 2.67 -2.70
N PHE A 144 -2.87 1.88 -3.56
CA PHE A 144 -3.74 2.43 -4.60
C PHE A 144 -4.90 3.24 -4.00
N ALA A 145 -5.52 2.75 -2.93
CA ALA A 145 -6.57 3.48 -2.22
C ALA A 145 -6.07 4.82 -1.67
N LEU A 146 -4.84 4.87 -1.16
CA LEU A 146 -4.21 6.12 -0.70
C LEU A 146 -3.97 7.10 -1.86
N ILE A 147 -3.42 6.62 -2.99
CA ILE A 147 -3.20 7.47 -4.19
C ILE A 147 -4.53 8.03 -4.69
N PHE A 148 -5.56 7.18 -4.79
CA PHE A 148 -6.89 7.60 -5.17
C PHE A 148 -7.47 8.64 -4.20
N SER A 149 -7.27 8.44 -2.89
CA SER A 149 -7.78 9.33 -1.87
C SER A 149 -7.11 10.70 -1.88
N ILE A 150 -5.83 10.82 -2.26
CA ILE A 150 -5.11 12.10 -2.28
C ILE A 150 -5.84 13.14 -3.11
N GLY A 151 -6.37 12.78 -4.28
CA GLY A 151 -7.12 13.70 -5.12
C GLY A 151 -8.38 14.28 -4.45
N ILE A 152 -8.93 13.55 -3.48
CA ILE A 152 -10.14 13.98 -2.74
C ILE A 152 -9.74 14.66 -1.42
N LEU A 153 -8.63 14.21 -0.79
CA LEU A 153 -8.14 14.73 0.49
C LEU A 153 -7.72 16.19 0.45
N VAL A 154 -7.20 16.62 -0.69
CA VAL A 154 -6.66 17.98 -0.86
C VAL A 154 -7.78 19.01 -0.93
N ASP A 155 -8.94 18.61 -1.42
CA ASP A 155 -10.07 19.51 -1.62
C ASP A 155 -10.53 20.17 -0.31
N ASP A 156 -10.64 19.42 0.78
CA ASP A 156 -11.03 19.94 2.10
C ASP A 156 -10.08 21.06 2.57
N ALA A 157 -8.77 20.81 2.46
CA ALA A 157 -7.75 21.77 2.88
C ALA A 157 -7.73 23.00 1.97
N ILE A 158 -7.87 22.83 0.66
CA ILE A 158 -7.89 23.93 -0.30
C ILE A 158 -9.09 24.83 -0.05
N VAL A 159 -10.29 24.27 0.13
CA VAL A 159 -11.50 25.06 0.42
C VAL A 159 -11.35 25.87 1.70
N VAL A 160 -10.80 25.29 2.75
CA VAL A 160 -10.56 26.01 4.02
C VAL A 160 -9.54 27.12 3.83
N ILE A 161 -8.40 26.86 3.18
CA ILE A 161 -7.33 27.85 2.98
C ILE A 161 -7.82 29.01 2.11
N GLU A 162 -8.48 28.70 1.01
CA GLU A 162 -9.03 29.71 0.09
C GLU A 162 -10.03 30.62 0.81
N ASN A 163 -10.91 30.03 1.63
CA ASN A 163 -11.87 30.82 2.40
C ASN A 163 -11.20 31.70 3.47
N ILE A 164 -10.14 31.22 4.11
CA ILE A 164 -9.33 32.00 5.06
C ILE A 164 -8.69 33.19 4.34
N ASP A 165 -8.05 32.97 3.19
CA ASP A 165 -7.43 34.05 2.42
C ASP A 165 -8.47 35.10 1.95
N ARG A 166 -9.64 34.62 1.50
CA ARG A 166 -10.76 35.48 1.16
C ARG A 166 -11.18 36.37 2.35
N HIS A 167 -11.33 35.80 3.55
CA HIS A 167 -11.70 36.56 4.75
C HIS A 167 -10.64 37.54 5.18
N TRP A 168 -9.35 37.23 5.00
CA TRP A 168 -8.27 38.20 5.26
C TRP A 168 -8.29 39.38 4.29
N GLY A 169 -8.78 39.18 3.07
CA GLY A 169 -8.96 40.24 2.08
C GLY A 169 -10.16 41.14 2.34
N LEU A 170 -11.26 40.59 2.87
CA LEU A 170 -12.53 41.29 3.04
C LEU A 170 -12.57 42.23 4.25
N ASP A 171 -12.02 41.79 5.39
CA ASP A 171 -12.16 42.56 6.64
C ASP A 171 -10.81 42.82 7.33
N ARG A 172 -10.14 43.89 6.92
CA ARG A 172 -8.86 44.30 7.48
C ARG A 172 -8.91 44.79 8.93
N LYS A 173 -10.12 44.95 9.51
CA LYS A 173 -10.30 45.44 10.88
C LYS A 173 -10.32 44.29 11.89
N LYS A 174 -10.66 43.08 11.49
CA LYS A 174 -10.63 41.89 12.35
C LYS A 174 -9.20 41.38 12.52
N SER A 175 -8.95 40.76 13.66
CA SER A 175 -7.68 40.03 13.84
C SER A 175 -7.65 38.82 12.85
N ARG A 176 -6.44 38.48 12.38
CA ARG A 176 -6.29 37.33 11.44
C ARG A 176 -6.84 36.02 12.01
N MET A 177 -6.67 35.84 13.32
CA MET A 177 -7.20 34.66 14.01
C MET A 177 -8.73 34.63 13.96
N GLN A 178 -9.42 35.74 14.25
CA GLN A 178 -10.86 35.82 14.21
C GLN A 178 -11.41 35.61 12.80
N ALA A 179 -10.74 36.20 11.80
CA ALA A 179 -11.10 36.00 10.40
C ALA A 179 -10.95 34.51 9.96
N ALA A 180 -9.89 33.81 10.42
CA ALA A 180 -9.72 32.40 10.16
C ALA A 180 -10.81 31.53 10.81
N ILE A 181 -11.19 31.83 12.07
CA ILE A 181 -12.27 31.12 12.76
C ILE A 181 -13.60 31.32 12.03
N ASP A 182 -13.92 32.55 11.64
CA ASP A 182 -15.15 32.86 10.90
C ASP A 182 -15.17 32.15 9.54
N ALA A 183 -14.03 32.10 8.84
CA ALA A 183 -13.88 31.39 7.57
C ALA A 183 -14.13 29.89 7.71
N VAL A 184 -13.53 29.26 8.73
CA VAL A 184 -13.74 27.81 8.98
C VAL A 184 -15.18 27.53 9.37
N ALA A 185 -15.82 28.41 10.18
CA ALA A 185 -17.21 28.25 10.54
C ALA A 185 -18.18 28.33 9.34
N GLU A 186 -17.84 29.13 8.32
CA GLU A 186 -18.64 29.27 7.11
C GLU A 186 -18.61 27.99 6.25
N VAL A 187 -17.42 27.41 6.05
CA VAL A 187 -17.25 26.23 5.15
C VAL A 187 -17.32 24.89 5.86
N GLY A 188 -17.24 24.87 7.19
CA GLY A 188 -17.20 23.63 7.97
C GLY A 188 -18.39 22.72 7.76
N ASN A 189 -19.61 23.26 7.84
CA ASN A 189 -20.83 22.46 7.63
C ASN A 189 -20.95 21.86 6.21
N PRO A 190 -20.75 22.64 5.12
CA PRO A 190 -20.73 22.08 3.78
C PRO A 190 -19.65 20.99 3.60
N THR A 191 -18.46 21.19 4.14
CA THR A 191 -17.36 20.22 4.06
C THR A 191 -17.68 18.93 4.83
N ILE A 192 -18.28 19.01 6.03
CA ILE A 192 -18.75 17.81 6.76
C ILE A 192 -19.73 17.00 5.90
N VAL A 193 -20.72 17.65 5.31
CA VAL A 193 -21.72 16.97 4.51
C VAL A 193 -21.09 16.34 3.26
N ALA A 194 -20.18 17.04 2.61
CA ALA A 194 -19.45 16.53 1.45
C ALA A 194 -18.62 15.28 1.82
N THR A 195 -17.81 15.36 2.87
CA THR A 195 -16.99 14.25 3.37
C THR A 195 -17.85 13.03 3.73
N LEU A 196 -18.94 13.23 4.49
CA LEU A 196 -19.86 12.14 4.86
C LEU A 196 -20.54 11.53 3.64
N THR A 197 -20.87 12.33 2.63
CA THR A 197 -21.48 11.83 1.39
C THR A 197 -20.54 10.91 0.64
N VAL A 198 -19.27 11.27 0.53
CA VAL A 198 -18.28 10.41 -0.14
C VAL A 198 -18.01 9.16 0.67
N VAL A 199 -17.87 9.26 2.00
CA VAL A 199 -17.75 8.09 2.88
C VAL A 199 -18.96 7.17 2.71
N ALA A 200 -20.18 7.69 2.71
CA ALA A 200 -21.40 6.91 2.50
C ALA A 200 -21.43 6.23 1.12
N ALA A 201 -20.93 6.89 0.08
CA ALA A 201 -20.82 6.30 -1.25
C ALA A 201 -19.80 5.14 -1.33
N LEU A 202 -18.78 5.15 -0.47
CA LEU A 202 -17.77 4.08 -0.42
C LEU A 202 -18.21 2.89 0.45
N LEU A 203 -19.10 3.08 1.42
CA LEU A 203 -19.55 2.03 2.35
C LEU A 203 -20.06 0.76 1.66
N PRO A 204 -20.85 0.81 0.56
CA PRO A 204 -21.31 -0.40 -0.12
C PRO A 204 -20.19 -1.36 -0.54
N MET A 205 -18.99 -0.86 -0.82
CA MET A 205 -17.85 -1.69 -1.18
C MET A 205 -17.33 -2.55 -0.03
N LEU A 206 -17.64 -2.22 1.23
CA LEU A 206 -17.30 -3.04 2.39
C LEU A 206 -18.13 -4.33 2.46
N PHE A 207 -19.31 -4.35 1.84
CA PHE A 207 -20.23 -5.49 1.87
C PHE A 207 -20.00 -6.46 0.71
N VAL A 208 -18.97 -6.25 -0.12
CA VAL A 208 -18.61 -7.18 -1.18
C VAL A 208 -18.15 -8.50 -0.55
N SER A 209 -18.87 -9.57 -0.85
CA SER A 209 -18.61 -10.92 -0.32
C SER A 209 -17.81 -11.80 -1.29
N GLY A 210 -17.42 -12.99 -0.82
CA GLY A 210 -16.67 -13.96 -1.62
C GLY A 210 -15.18 -13.66 -1.71
N LEU A 211 -14.52 -14.21 -2.72
CA LEU A 211 -13.07 -14.10 -2.91
C LEU A 211 -12.57 -12.65 -3.11
N MET A 212 -13.42 -11.79 -3.64
CA MET A 212 -13.07 -10.37 -3.88
C MET A 212 -13.20 -9.50 -2.63
N GLY A 213 -13.95 -9.92 -1.60
CA GLY A 213 -14.17 -9.15 -0.38
C GLY A 213 -12.86 -8.69 0.29
N PRO A 214 -11.94 -9.60 0.62
CA PRO A 214 -10.67 -9.24 1.26
C PRO A 214 -9.78 -8.31 0.41
N TYR A 215 -9.94 -8.32 -0.92
CA TYR A 215 -9.22 -7.44 -1.82
C TYR A 215 -9.87 -6.07 -1.96
N MET A 216 -11.19 -5.98 -1.87
CA MET A 216 -11.92 -4.74 -2.06
C MET A 216 -12.09 -3.93 -0.77
N SER A 217 -12.19 -4.60 0.40
CA SER A 217 -12.44 -3.93 1.68
C SER A 217 -11.37 -2.91 2.11
N PRO A 218 -10.06 -3.07 1.82
CA PRO A 218 -9.07 -2.07 2.16
C PRO A 218 -9.25 -0.72 1.46
N ILE A 219 -9.88 -0.70 0.28
CA ILE A 219 -10.11 0.54 -0.49
C ILE A 219 -11.04 1.49 0.26
N PRO A 220 -12.30 1.12 0.54
CA PRO A 220 -13.22 2.01 1.23
C PRO A 220 -12.79 2.28 2.69
N ALA A 221 -12.17 1.32 3.36
CA ALA A 221 -11.68 1.52 4.72
C ALA A 221 -10.59 2.60 4.80
N ASN A 222 -9.55 2.48 3.97
CA ASN A 222 -8.45 3.46 3.95
C ASN A 222 -8.91 4.81 3.39
N ALA A 223 -9.71 4.82 2.32
CA ALA A 223 -10.22 6.06 1.75
C ALA A 223 -11.14 6.81 2.72
N SER A 224 -12.05 6.12 3.40
CA SER A 224 -12.92 6.74 4.40
C SER A 224 -12.14 7.27 5.60
N ALA A 225 -11.16 6.51 6.11
CA ALA A 225 -10.28 6.97 7.19
C ALA A 225 -9.48 8.21 6.75
N ALA A 226 -8.92 8.17 5.54
CA ALA A 226 -8.18 9.29 4.98
C ALA A 226 -9.03 10.57 4.89
N MET A 227 -10.27 10.46 4.42
CA MET A 227 -11.17 11.60 4.31
C MET A 227 -11.56 12.18 5.67
N ILE A 228 -11.85 11.33 6.65
CA ILE A 228 -12.14 11.78 8.02
C ILE A 228 -10.94 12.53 8.59
N PHE A 229 -9.72 11.99 8.43
CA PHE A 229 -8.51 12.67 8.90
C PHE A 229 -8.22 13.96 8.12
N SER A 230 -8.46 13.98 6.81
CA SER A 230 -8.32 15.20 6.01
C SER A 230 -9.19 16.32 6.55
N PHE A 231 -10.45 16.04 6.79
CA PHE A 231 -11.36 17.00 7.39
C PHE A 231 -10.84 17.53 8.74
N PHE A 232 -10.40 16.65 9.66
CA PHE A 232 -9.84 17.08 10.94
C PHE A 232 -8.57 17.92 10.77
N VAL A 233 -7.68 17.53 9.87
CA VAL A 233 -6.45 18.29 9.58
C VAL A 233 -6.79 19.64 8.96
N ALA A 234 -7.74 19.69 8.04
CA ALA A 234 -8.20 20.94 7.41
C ALA A 234 -8.81 21.93 8.40
N VAL A 235 -9.57 21.45 9.39
CA VAL A 235 -10.26 22.33 10.38
C VAL A 235 -9.36 22.69 11.56
N ILE A 236 -8.42 21.82 11.97
CA ILE A 236 -7.62 22.00 13.19
C ILE A 236 -6.21 22.50 12.90
N ILE A 237 -5.57 21.99 11.85
CA ILE A 237 -4.15 22.26 11.56
C ILE A 237 -3.99 23.39 10.55
N THR A 238 -4.92 23.49 9.60
CA THR A 238 -4.83 24.48 8.51
C THR A 238 -5.01 25.94 8.98
N PRO A 239 -5.92 26.28 9.91
CA PRO A 239 -6.09 27.66 10.38
C PRO A 239 -4.92 28.16 11.19
#